data_56a430126b6c45cec5ebf8ec985ca824
#
_entry.id   56a430126b6c45cec5ebf8ec985ca824
#
_cell.length_a   1.000
_cell.length_b   1.000
_cell.length_c   1.000
_cell.angle_alpha   90.00
_cell.angle_beta   90.00
_cell.angle_gamma   90.00
#
_symmetry.space_group_name_H-M   'P 1'
#
loop_
_entity.id
_entity.type
_entity.pdbx_description
1 polymer ?
#
loop_
_entity_poly.entity_id
_entity_poly.type
_entity_poly.pdbx_seq_one_letter_code
_entity_poly.pdbx_strand_id
1 'polypeptide(L)'
;MNRRIMSLAATAFVCLSPLAARAQQQVVAGGLAVQVAPRTYVVTEQGANLVLVADSAGVMVAGVQAPALVAKARRALAALHAGPVRYALLMDGPGAARYGDGGWGQRGAVALAQEELRGRIRHASRTPATPLVAGTRVPAMGYSEVVQVLMGREEAHCVKQPSGYSGADAAIHFEGAGVLYLNSFTMDGYPDIDVEAGGGLAGVAETAAAFVTNFAEAPQVIEPIIPARGQLATIGQLREFKDMLVAVYERVEQLVKDGKTVDQAVAARPTASFDARWGRGPVSPERFVRAAYASVVKDRQAEAARQGQGHSH
;
A
#
# COMPACT_ATOMS: atom_id res chain seq x y z
N MET A 1 -72.37 33.55 -6.75
CA MET A 1 -71.75 32.25 -7.11
C MET A 1 -70.25 32.44 -7.13
N ASN A 2 -69.63 32.39 -5.97
CA ASN A 2 -68.20 32.71 -5.78
C ASN A 2 -67.37 31.42 -5.77
N ARG A 3 -66.54 31.23 -6.82
CA ARG A 3 -65.52 30.20 -6.82
C ARG A 3 -64.23 30.73 -6.16
N ARG A 4 -63.90 30.25 -4.98
CA ARG A 4 -62.59 30.43 -4.36
C ARG A 4 -61.58 29.51 -5.01
N ILE A 5 -60.54 30.06 -5.61
CA ILE A 5 -59.38 29.32 -6.11
C ILE A 5 -58.42 29.19 -4.90
N MET A 6 -58.25 27.96 -4.45
CA MET A 6 -57.21 27.64 -3.47
C MET A 6 -55.89 27.46 -4.24
N SER A 7 -54.94 28.36 -3.96
CA SER A 7 -53.56 28.26 -4.43
C SER A 7 -52.79 27.26 -3.54
N LEU A 8 -52.39 26.11 -4.07
CA LEU A 8 -51.45 25.19 -3.41
C LEU A 8 -50.03 25.75 -3.62
N ALA A 9 -49.45 26.22 -2.55
CA ALA A 9 -48.01 26.52 -2.53
C ALA A 9 -47.24 25.17 -2.41
N ALA A 10 -46.58 24.76 -3.48
CA ALA A 10 -45.67 23.64 -3.47
C ALA A 10 -44.35 24.06 -2.79
N THR A 11 -44.15 23.65 -1.55
CA THR A 11 -42.89 23.82 -0.83
C THR A 11 -41.91 22.82 -1.41
N ALA A 12 -40.96 23.25 -2.25
CA ALA A 12 -39.87 22.47 -2.74
C ALA A 12 -38.92 22.19 -1.57
N PHE A 13 -38.90 20.96 -1.06
CA PHE A 13 -37.90 20.48 -0.13
C PHE A 13 -36.60 20.28 -0.93
N VAL A 14 -35.70 21.24 -0.83
CA VAL A 14 -34.32 21.08 -1.32
C VAL A 14 -33.65 20.14 -0.35
N CYS A 15 -33.55 18.85 -0.70
CA CYS A 15 -32.66 17.93 -0.06
C CYS A 15 -31.22 18.38 -0.32
N LEU A 16 -30.65 19.13 0.62
CA LEU A 16 -29.21 19.34 0.71
C LEU A 16 -28.60 17.97 1.08
N SER A 17 -28.17 17.21 0.08
CA SER A 17 -27.27 16.09 0.28
C SER A 17 -26.03 16.67 0.98
N PRO A 18 -25.57 16.10 2.11
CA PRO A 18 -24.29 16.50 2.66
C PRO A 18 -23.22 16.14 1.61
N LEU A 19 -22.68 17.15 0.92
CA LEU A 19 -21.40 17.02 0.24
C LEU A 19 -20.44 16.58 1.36
N ALA A 20 -20.03 15.30 1.35
CA ALA A 20 -18.92 14.85 2.16
C ALA A 20 -17.76 15.79 1.82
N ALA A 21 -17.39 16.65 2.76
CA ALA A 21 -16.27 17.55 2.61
C ALA A 21 -15.04 16.65 2.41
N ARG A 22 -14.59 16.51 1.16
CA ARG A 22 -13.26 15.93 0.88
C ARG A 22 -12.30 16.69 1.75
N ALA A 23 -11.63 16.02 2.67
CA ALA A 23 -10.60 16.63 3.49
C ALA A 23 -9.61 17.29 2.52
N GLN A 24 -9.57 18.62 2.50
CA GLN A 24 -8.65 19.37 1.64
C GLN A 24 -7.25 18.99 2.11
N GLN A 25 -6.48 18.39 1.23
CA GLN A 25 -5.08 18.09 1.47
C GLN A 25 -4.36 19.40 1.80
N GLN A 26 -3.92 19.54 3.03
CA GLN A 26 -3.23 20.75 3.48
C GLN A 26 -1.75 20.45 3.74
N VAL A 27 -0.87 21.20 3.11
CA VAL A 27 0.56 21.16 3.40
C VAL A 27 0.79 21.76 4.80
N VAL A 28 1.41 21.01 5.67
CA VAL A 28 1.65 21.38 7.07
C VAL A 28 3.10 21.14 7.48
N ALA A 29 3.44 21.50 8.73
CA ALA A 29 4.78 21.29 9.29
C ALA A 29 5.90 21.91 8.43
N GLY A 30 5.65 23.10 7.87
CA GLY A 30 6.65 23.79 7.04
C GLY A 30 6.98 23.07 5.72
N GLY A 31 6.02 22.33 5.13
CA GLY A 31 6.22 21.57 3.89
C GLY A 31 6.71 20.13 4.09
N LEU A 32 6.83 19.68 5.33
CA LEU A 32 7.33 18.33 5.63
C LEU A 32 6.28 17.23 5.50
N ALA A 33 4.99 17.57 5.65
CA ALA A 33 3.88 16.64 5.61
C ALA A 33 2.65 17.25 4.93
N VAL A 34 1.76 16.37 4.46
CA VAL A 34 0.43 16.72 3.96
C VAL A 34 -0.61 16.12 4.90
N GLN A 35 -1.51 16.94 5.41
CA GLN A 35 -2.64 16.44 6.19
C GLN A 35 -3.69 15.88 5.23
N VAL A 36 -4.13 14.64 5.48
CA VAL A 36 -5.05 13.88 4.60
C VAL A 36 -6.38 13.54 5.27
N ALA A 37 -6.39 13.55 6.60
CA ALA A 37 -7.58 13.42 7.44
C ALA A 37 -7.31 14.12 8.80
N PRO A 38 -8.29 14.29 9.67
CA PRO A 38 -8.05 14.83 11.01
C PRO A 38 -6.91 14.08 11.72
N ARG A 39 -5.85 14.82 12.08
CA ARG A 39 -4.66 14.28 12.77
C ARG A 39 -3.90 13.17 12.03
N THR A 40 -4.15 13.03 10.73
CA THR A 40 -3.52 12.04 9.86
C THR A 40 -2.72 12.74 8.77
N TYR A 41 -1.46 12.39 8.67
CA TYR A 41 -0.50 13.07 7.80
C TYR A 41 0.28 12.06 6.97
N VAL A 42 0.66 12.46 5.76
CA VAL A 42 1.56 11.72 4.89
C VAL A 42 2.85 12.50 4.73
N VAL A 43 3.95 11.84 5.00
CA VAL A 43 5.30 12.31 4.72
C VAL A 43 5.79 11.59 3.48
N THR A 44 6.22 12.33 2.45
CA THR A 44 6.75 11.75 1.22
C THR A 44 8.21 12.12 1.06
N GLU A 45 9.06 11.15 0.77
CA GLU A 45 10.48 11.38 0.48
C GLU A 45 10.91 10.45 -0.65
N GLN A 46 11.51 11.03 -1.70
CA GLN A 46 11.88 10.29 -2.92
C GLN A 46 10.74 9.41 -3.49
N GLY A 47 9.51 9.94 -3.44
CA GLY A 47 8.30 9.26 -3.88
C GLY A 47 7.71 8.23 -2.91
N ALA A 48 8.45 7.77 -1.91
CA ALA A 48 7.93 6.84 -0.91
C ALA A 48 7.09 7.57 0.15
N ASN A 49 6.03 6.92 0.64
CA ASN A 49 5.09 7.47 1.60
C ASN A 49 5.21 6.80 2.97
N LEU A 50 5.07 7.61 4.02
CA LEU A 50 4.96 7.18 5.41
C LEU A 50 3.78 7.92 6.05
N VAL A 51 2.90 7.18 6.70
CA VAL A 51 1.72 7.71 7.37
C VAL A 51 2.04 8.01 8.82
N LEU A 52 1.55 9.15 9.30
CA LEU A 52 1.59 9.54 10.71
C LEU A 52 0.15 9.75 11.16
N VAL A 53 -0.29 9.00 12.15
CA VAL A 53 -1.58 9.21 12.81
C VAL A 53 -1.33 9.65 14.23
N ALA A 54 -1.71 10.89 14.54
CA ALA A 54 -1.51 11.48 15.87
C ALA A 54 -2.80 11.43 16.68
N ASP A 55 -2.70 11.08 17.96
CA ASP A 55 -3.78 11.12 18.94
C ASP A 55 -3.26 11.69 20.26
N SER A 56 -4.14 11.94 21.22
CA SER A 56 -3.76 12.34 22.59
C SER A 56 -2.90 11.29 23.30
N ALA A 57 -3.02 10.02 22.92
CA ALA A 57 -2.23 8.91 23.45
C ALA A 57 -0.82 8.79 22.84
N GLY A 58 -0.55 9.47 21.72
CA GLY A 58 0.73 9.43 21.01
C GLY A 58 0.59 9.40 19.50
N VAL A 59 1.54 8.76 18.83
CA VAL A 59 1.59 8.67 17.35
C VAL A 59 1.77 7.23 16.91
N MET A 60 1.04 6.81 15.88
CA MET A 60 1.36 5.66 15.03
C MET A 60 2.13 6.14 13.80
N VAL A 61 3.19 5.45 13.42
CA VAL A 61 3.88 5.62 12.13
C VAL A 61 3.72 4.34 11.31
N ALA A 62 3.39 4.46 10.03
CA ALA A 62 3.18 3.30 9.17
C ALA A 62 3.85 3.48 7.80
N GLY A 63 4.50 2.44 7.30
CA GLY A 63 5.16 2.44 5.99
C GLY A 63 6.54 1.80 6.00
N VAL A 64 7.24 1.91 4.88
CA VAL A 64 8.64 1.47 4.75
C VAL A 64 9.55 2.43 5.52
N GLN A 65 10.41 1.91 6.39
CA GLN A 65 11.21 2.71 7.32
C GLN A 65 12.54 3.19 6.71
N ALA A 66 12.53 3.67 5.45
CA ALA A 66 13.72 4.20 4.78
C ALA A 66 14.33 5.37 5.58
N PRO A 67 15.68 5.42 5.77
CA PRO A 67 16.32 6.39 6.67
C PRO A 67 15.97 7.85 6.38
N ALA A 68 15.97 8.27 5.11
CA ALA A 68 15.63 9.64 4.72
C ALA A 68 14.18 9.98 5.04
N LEU A 69 13.25 9.04 4.79
CA LEU A 69 11.84 9.18 5.06
C LEU A 69 11.56 9.27 6.57
N VAL A 70 12.21 8.40 7.37
CA VAL A 70 12.13 8.44 8.83
C VAL A 70 12.70 9.75 9.39
N ALA A 71 13.83 10.23 8.85
CA ALA A 71 14.41 11.52 9.26
C ALA A 71 13.44 12.68 8.98
N LYS A 72 12.79 12.69 7.82
CA LYS A 72 11.77 13.69 7.47
C LYS A 72 10.55 13.59 8.37
N ALA A 73 10.06 12.36 8.64
CA ALA A 73 8.94 12.11 9.54
C ALA A 73 9.21 12.65 10.96
N ARG A 74 10.41 12.44 11.48
CA ARG A 74 10.81 12.98 12.79
C ARG A 74 10.77 14.51 12.83
N ARG A 75 11.23 15.19 11.77
CA ARG A 75 11.13 16.66 11.66
C ARG A 75 9.66 17.11 11.58
N ALA A 76 8.83 16.38 10.81
CA ALA A 76 7.41 16.69 10.72
C ALA A 76 6.71 16.55 12.08
N LEU A 77 6.96 15.47 12.82
CA LEU A 77 6.41 15.26 14.17
C LEU A 77 6.83 16.37 15.14
N ALA A 78 8.08 16.82 15.09
CA ALA A 78 8.56 17.93 15.90
C ALA A 78 7.85 19.24 15.56
N ALA A 79 7.69 19.55 14.26
CA ALA A 79 6.99 20.76 13.80
C ALA A 79 5.48 20.73 14.08
N LEU A 80 4.87 19.56 14.16
CA LEU A 80 3.47 19.35 14.55
C LEU A 80 3.26 19.36 16.07
N HIS A 81 4.35 19.45 16.87
CA HIS A 81 4.30 19.27 18.31
C HIS A 81 3.58 17.98 18.72
N ALA A 82 3.74 16.93 17.90
CA ALA A 82 3.09 15.64 18.13
C ALA A 82 3.71 14.92 19.33
N GLY A 83 2.88 14.10 19.98
CA GLY A 83 3.31 13.25 21.09
C GLY A 83 4.36 12.19 20.69
N PRO A 84 4.80 11.35 21.63
CA PRO A 84 5.77 10.30 21.34
C PRO A 84 5.18 9.26 20.38
N VAL A 85 6.03 8.70 19.50
CA VAL A 85 5.64 7.54 18.70
C VAL A 85 5.46 6.34 19.63
N ARG A 86 4.27 5.76 19.61
CA ARG A 86 3.90 4.58 20.40
C ARG A 86 4.01 3.30 19.59
N TYR A 87 3.62 3.36 18.31
CA TYR A 87 3.64 2.20 17.44
C TYR A 87 4.30 2.55 16.11
N ALA A 88 5.11 1.62 15.61
CA ALA A 88 5.68 1.65 14.26
C ALA A 88 5.20 0.40 13.51
N LEU A 89 4.29 0.60 12.55
CA LEU A 89 3.69 -0.42 11.72
C LEU A 89 4.52 -0.54 10.45
N LEU A 90 5.40 -1.54 10.41
CA LEU A 90 6.38 -1.69 9.35
C LEU A 90 5.76 -2.35 8.14
N MET A 91 5.96 -1.73 7.00
CA MET A 91 5.56 -2.25 5.70
C MET A 91 6.78 -2.68 4.90
N ASP A 92 6.58 -3.67 4.03
CA ASP A 92 7.64 -4.16 3.16
C ASP A 92 7.88 -3.24 1.95
N GLY A 93 9.02 -3.40 1.33
CA GLY A 93 9.42 -2.62 0.17
C GLY A 93 10.94 -2.67 -0.04
N PRO A 94 11.44 -2.05 -1.09
CA PRO A 94 12.87 -2.05 -1.39
C PRO A 94 13.71 -1.59 -0.20
N GLY A 95 14.59 -2.48 0.27
CA GLY A 95 15.49 -2.23 1.40
C GLY A 95 14.87 -2.40 2.79
N ALA A 96 13.57 -2.69 2.93
CA ALA A 96 12.88 -2.78 4.22
C ALA A 96 13.55 -3.76 5.18
N ALA A 97 14.03 -4.90 4.69
CA ALA A 97 14.76 -5.89 5.51
C ALA A 97 15.99 -5.31 6.22
N ARG A 98 16.63 -4.28 5.65
CA ARG A 98 17.81 -3.61 6.24
C ARG A 98 17.46 -2.41 7.10
N TYR A 99 16.29 -1.79 6.87
CA TYR A 99 15.87 -0.59 7.60
C TYR A 99 15.39 -0.90 9.01
N GLY A 100 15.05 -2.17 9.30
CA GLY A 100 14.55 -2.58 10.61
C GLY A 100 13.36 -1.73 11.05
N ASP A 101 13.31 -1.42 12.33
CA ASP A 101 12.26 -0.60 12.93
C ASP A 101 12.41 0.91 12.72
N GLY A 102 13.31 1.36 11.84
CA GLY A 102 13.61 2.78 11.63
C GLY A 102 14.19 3.48 12.86
N GLY A 103 14.59 2.74 13.89
CA GLY A 103 15.07 3.27 15.17
C GLY A 103 13.97 3.85 16.06
N TRP A 104 12.71 3.53 15.80
CA TRP A 104 11.59 3.95 16.67
C TRP A 104 11.60 3.19 18.00
N GLY A 105 11.95 1.90 18.00
CA GLY A 105 12.05 1.09 19.22
C GLY A 105 13.09 1.58 20.22
N GLN A 106 14.17 2.23 19.77
CA GLN A 106 15.12 2.89 20.66
C GLN A 106 14.53 4.07 21.41
N ARG A 107 13.41 4.61 20.92
CA ARG A 107 12.68 5.74 21.49
C ARG A 107 11.40 5.33 22.22
N GLY A 108 11.26 4.03 22.51
CA GLY A 108 10.15 3.48 23.28
C GLY A 108 8.91 3.08 22.47
N ALA A 109 8.97 3.14 21.14
CA ALA A 109 7.87 2.66 20.29
C ALA A 109 7.86 1.12 20.23
N VAL A 110 6.67 0.53 20.17
CA VAL A 110 6.48 -0.88 19.83
C VAL A 110 6.46 -0.99 18.30
N ALA A 111 7.43 -1.68 17.72
CA ALA A 111 7.50 -1.94 16.29
C ALA A 111 6.86 -3.29 15.96
N LEU A 112 5.98 -3.29 14.95
CA LEU A 112 5.27 -4.46 14.45
C LEU A 112 5.56 -4.66 12.97
N ALA A 113 5.69 -5.92 12.53
CA ALA A 113 5.80 -6.28 11.12
C ALA A 113 5.08 -7.59 10.85
N GLN A 114 4.66 -7.79 9.59
CA GLN A 114 4.26 -9.11 9.14
C GLN A 114 5.43 -10.11 9.34
N GLU A 115 5.13 -11.35 9.72
CA GLU A 115 6.17 -12.31 10.17
C GLU A 115 7.25 -12.60 9.13
N GLU A 116 6.92 -12.62 7.85
CA GLU A 116 7.91 -12.83 6.78
C GLU A 116 8.88 -11.65 6.68
N LEU A 117 8.37 -10.40 6.74
CA LEU A 117 9.23 -9.21 6.81
C LEU A 117 10.09 -9.24 8.08
N ARG A 118 9.47 -9.54 9.22
CA ARG A 118 10.18 -9.64 10.50
C ARG A 118 11.29 -10.71 10.45
N GLY A 119 11.01 -11.84 9.80
CA GLY A 119 11.98 -12.92 9.55
C GLY A 119 13.16 -12.44 8.72
N ARG A 120 12.92 -11.72 7.62
CA ARG A 120 13.98 -11.14 6.78
C ARG A 120 14.79 -10.08 7.49
N ILE A 121 14.18 -9.21 8.30
CA ILE A 121 14.89 -8.25 9.15
C ILE A 121 15.78 -8.99 10.16
N ARG A 122 15.27 -10.06 10.79
CA ARG A 122 16.05 -10.89 11.73
C ARG A 122 17.21 -11.59 11.03
N HIS A 123 17.02 -12.08 9.82
CA HIS A 123 18.11 -12.65 9.02
C HIS A 123 19.18 -11.58 8.72
N ALA A 124 18.79 -10.41 8.22
CA ALA A 124 19.71 -9.32 7.95
C ALA A 124 20.49 -8.87 9.20
N SER A 125 19.85 -8.88 10.38
CA SER A 125 20.53 -8.54 11.65
C SER A 125 21.68 -9.49 12.03
N ARG A 126 21.72 -10.69 11.43
CA ARG A 126 22.73 -11.74 11.69
C ARG A 126 23.69 -11.95 10.52
N THR A 127 23.48 -11.24 9.41
CA THR A 127 24.24 -11.40 8.17
C THR A 127 25.20 -10.23 7.99
N PRO A 128 26.53 -10.41 8.21
CA PRO A 128 27.49 -9.31 8.10
C PRO A 128 27.52 -8.61 6.72
N ALA A 129 27.21 -9.33 5.65
CA ALA A 129 27.19 -8.79 4.29
C ALA A 129 26.02 -7.81 4.04
N THR A 130 24.92 -7.93 4.81
CA THR A 130 23.72 -7.10 4.66
C THR A 130 23.21 -6.60 6.02
N PRO A 131 24.02 -5.87 6.80
CA PRO A 131 23.66 -5.48 8.16
C PRO A 131 22.45 -4.53 8.17
N LEU A 132 21.77 -4.49 9.31
CA LEU A 132 20.78 -3.45 9.55
C LEU A 132 21.43 -2.07 9.53
N VAL A 133 20.65 -1.09 9.16
CA VAL A 133 21.03 0.32 9.31
C VAL A 133 21.33 0.62 10.78
N ALA A 134 22.42 1.34 11.04
CA ALA A 134 22.83 1.66 12.39
C ALA A 134 21.71 2.35 13.18
N GLY A 135 21.52 1.92 14.42
CA GLY A 135 20.47 2.46 15.30
C GLY A 135 19.06 1.89 15.04
N THR A 136 18.93 0.83 14.23
CA THR A 136 17.65 0.14 14.02
C THR A 136 17.68 -1.27 14.63
N ARG A 137 16.51 -1.85 14.81
CA ARG A 137 16.32 -3.15 15.47
C ARG A 137 15.36 -4.04 14.71
N VAL A 138 15.36 -5.32 15.04
CA VAL A 138 14.27 -6.23 14.65
C VAL A 138 12.99 -5.80 15.36
N PRO A 139 11.83 -5.73 14.65
CA PRO A 139 10.55 -5.41 15.28
C PRO A 139 10.25 -6.31 16.48
N ALA A 140 9.74 -5.72 17.55
CA ALA A 140 9.42 -6.44 18.78
C ALA A 140 8.30 -7.46 18.57
N MET A 141 7.30 -7.12 17.76
CA MET A 141 6.12 -7.94 17.50
C MET A 141 6.03 -8.33 16.04
N GLY A 142 5.46 -9.52 15.78
CA GLY A 142 5.08 -9.99 14.47
C GLY A 142 3.62 -10.40 14.44
N TYR A 143 3.02 -10.42 13.24
CA TYR A 143 1.70 -10.98 13.01
C TYR A 143 1.69 -11.82 11.73
N SER A 144 0.89 -12.88 11.72
CA SER A 144 0.79 -13.78 10.55
C SER A 144 -0.21 -13.23 9.54
N GLU A 145 -1.45 -13.03 9.93
CA GLU A 145 -2.56 -12.66 9.05
C GLU A 145 -3.13 -11.28 9.38
N VAL A 146 -3.51 -11.06 10.63
CA VAL A 146 -4.16 -9.81 11.07
C VAL A 146 -3.63 -9.41 12.43
N VAL A 147 -3.45 -8.10 12.61
CA VAL A 147 -3.31 -7.50 13.93
C VAL A 147 -4.07 -6.17 13.98
N GLN A 148 -4.76 -5.93 15.08
CA GLN A 148 -5.42 -4.67 15.39
C GLN A 148 -4.60 -3.94 16.44
N VAL A 149 -4.34 -2.66 16.20
CA VAL A 149 -3.58 -1.80 17.12
C VAL A 149 -4.44 -0.62 17.49
N LEU A 150 -4.90 -0.61 18.72
CA LEU A 150 -5.69 0.48 19.29
C LEU A 150 -4.78 1.51 19.96
N MET A 151 -4.95 2.78 19.63
CA MET A 151 -4.27 3.92 20.27
C MET A 151 -5.23 5.10 20.43
N GLY A 152 -5.68 5.35 21.63
CA GLY A 152 -6.67 6.38 21.89
C GLY A 152 -8.00 6.07 21.19
N ARG A 153 -8.34 6.85 20.17
CA ARG A 153 -9.56 6.67 19.36
C ARG A 153 -9.28 6.07 17.99
N GLU A 154 -8.01 5.84 17.67
CA GLU A 154 -7.63 5.28 16.39
C GLU A 154 -7.39 3.79 16.52
N GLU A 155 -7.91 3.04 15.55
CA GLU A 155 -7.67 1.62 15.39
C GLU A 155 -7.05 1.36 14.01
N ALA A 156 -5.86 0.77 14.01
CA ALA A 156 -5.16 0.37 12.80
C ALA A 156 -5.31 -1.14 12.57
N HIS A 157 -5.99 -1.52 11.51
CA HIS A 157 -6.13 -2.90 11.07
C HIS A 157 -5.05 -3.23 10.06
N CYS A 158 -4.02 -3.94 10.50
CA CYS A 158 -2.96 -4.45 9.62
C CYS A 158 -3.33 -5.86 9.16
N VAL A 159 -3.53 -6.03 7.86
CA VAL A 159 -3.99 -7.27 7.26
C VAL A 159 -3.01 -7.73 6.19
N LYS A 160 -2.51 -8.98 6.32
CA LYS A 160 -1.70 -9.59 5.27
C LYS A 160 -2.50 -9.65 3.98
N GLN A 161 -1.83 -9.36 2.87
CA GLN A 161 -2.40 -9.40 1.54
C GLN A 161 -1.78 -10.54 0.71
N PRO A 162 -2.42 -10.94 -0.40
CA PRO A 162 -1.77 -11.77 -1.40
C PRO A 162 -0.40 -11.20 -1.77
N SER A 163 0.54 -12.09 -2.08
CA SER A 163 1.95 -11.73 -2.32
C SER A 163 2.11 -10.88 -3.58
N GLY A 164 2.18 -9.57 -3.42
CA GLY A 164 2.35 -8.58 -4.48
C GLY A 164 3.81 -8.16 -4.64
N TYR A 165 4.29 -7.17 -3.87
CA TYR A 165 5.72 -6.84 -3.85
C TYR A 165 6.54 -8.03 -3.36
N SER A 166 6.09 -8.69 -2.29
CA SER A 166 6.75 -9.84 -1.66
C SER A 166 5.73 -10.76 -0.98
N GLY A 167 6.19 -11.82 -0.32
CA GLY A 167 5.35 -12.66 0.54
C GLY A 167 4.86 -11.96 1.83
N ALA A 168 5.41 -10.78 2.15
CA ALA A 168 5.11 -10.04 3.37
C ALA A 168 4.18 -8.83 3.14
N ASP A 169 3.48 -8.78 2.02
CA ASP A 169 2.58 -7.66 1.71
C ASP A 169 1.45 -7.55 2.72
N ALA A 170 1.11 -6.30 3.03
CA ALA A 170 0.03 -5.98 3.94
C ALA A 170 -0.69 -4.69 3.52
N ALA A 171 -1.91 -4.54 3.99
CA ALA A 171 -2.65 -3.29 3.97
C ALA A 171 -2.87 -2.80 5.40
N ILE A 172 -2.98 -1.50 5.59
CA ILE A 172 -3.36 -0.92 6.87
C ILE A 172 -4.57 -0.02 6.65
N HIS A 173 -5.69 -0.36 7.28
CA HIS A 173 -6.85 0.51 7.38
C HIS A 173 -6.82 1.23 8.74
N PHE A 174 -6.77 2.55 8.71
CA PHE A 174 -6.93 3.41 9.88
C PHE A 174 -8.40 3.79 9.99
N GLU A 175 -9.13 3.09 10.84
CA GLU A 175 -10.60 3.16 10.91
C GLU A 175 -11.09 4.55 11.30
N GLY A 176 -10.53 5.11 12.36
CA GLY A 176 -10.90 6.45 12.85
C GLY A 176 -10.57 7.57 11.86
N ALA A 177 -9.51 7.42 11.08
CA ALA A 177 -9.12 8.37 10.03
C ALA A 177 -9.83 8.12 8.70
N GLY A 178 -10.40 6.94 8.46
CA GLY A 178 -10.97 6.54 7.18
C GLY A 178 -9.94 6.48 6.05
N VAL A 179 -8.71 6.03 6.34
CA VAL A 179 -7.57 6.06 5.40
C VAL A 179 -7.02 4.66 5.21
N LEU A 180 -6.76 4.29 3.97
CA LEU A 180 -6.16 3.02 3.60
C LEU A 180 -4.73 3.21 3.09
N TYR A 181 -3.77 2.47 3.66
CA TYR A 181 -2.41 2.33 3.12
C TYR A 181 -2.28 0.97 2.43
N LEU A 182 -1.86 0.96 1.16
CA LEU A 182 -1.63 -0.26 0.37
C LEU A 182 -0.17 -0.38 -0.03
N ASN A 183 0.50 -1.45 0.46
CA ASN A 183 1.93 -1.66 0.26
C ASN A 183 2.33 -1.93 -1.19
N SER A 184 1.60 -2.76 -1.91
CA SER A 184 1.88 -3.13 -3.29
C SER A 184 1.30 -2.16 -4.32
N PHE A 185 0.58 -1.13 -3.89
CA PHE A 185 0.03 -0.09 -4.76
C PHE A 185 1.01 1.06 -4.96
N THR A 186 1.11 1.54 -6.19
CA THR A 186 1.94 2.70 -6.55
C THR A 186 1.22 3.59 -7.57
N MET A 187 1.43 4.90 -7.46
CA MET A 187 1.01 5.89 -8.46
C MET A 187 2.17 6.44 -9.29
N ASP A 188 3.40 6.02 -8.97
CA ASP A 188 4.63 6.46 -9.64
C ASP A 188 5.00 5.64 -10.88
N GLY A 189 4.15 4.68 -11.30
CA GLY A 189 4.44 3.83 -12.44
C GLY A 189 4.11 2.36 -12.22
N TYR A 190 4.81 1.46 -12.90
CA TYR A 190 4.65 0.03 -12.69
C TYR A 190 5.07 -0.36 -11.27
N PRO A 191 4.38 -1.36 -10.64
CA PRO A 191 4.78 -1.85 -9.34
C PRO A 191 6.14 -2.57 -9.41
N ASP A 192 6.90 -2.47 -8.34
CA ASP A 192 8.05 -3.32 -8.13
C ASP A 192 7.57 -4.68 -7.61
N ILE A 193 8.19 -5.77 -8.08
CA ILE A 193 7.86 -7.14 -7.69
C ILE A 193 9.17 -7.86 -7.39
N ASP A 194 9.35 -8.25 -6.15
CA ASP A 194 10.48 -9.06 -5.69
C ASP A 194 10.07 -10.54 -5.69
N VAL A 195 10.25 -11.18 -6.84
CA VAL A 195 9.85 -12.60 -7.03
C VAL A 195 10.65 -13.54 -6.13
N GLU A 196 11.91 -13.20 -5.81
CA GLU A 196 12.74 -13.98 -4.90
C GLU A 196 12.23 -13.90 -3.46
N ALA A 197 11.73 -12.74 -3.05
CA ALA A 197 11.07 -12.56 -1.76
C ALA A 197 9.60 -13.04 -1.74
N GLY A 198 9.15 -13.73 -2.77
CA GLY A 198 7.81 -14.32 -2.84
C GLY A 198 6.77 -13.47 -3.54
N GLY A 199 7.13 -12.31 -4.09
CA GLY A 199 6.21 -11.42 -4.80
C GLY A 199 5.69 -12.00 -6.12
N GLY A 200 4.56 -11.46 -6.59
CA GLY A 200 3.94 -11.87 -7.84
C GLY A 200 2.92 -10.89 -8.38
N LEU A 201 2.80 -10.83 -9.69
CA LEU A 201 1.86 -9.95 -10.38
C LEU A 201 0.40 -10.27 -10.04
N ALA A 202 0.07 -11.58 -9.91
CA ALA A 202 -1.25 -12.02 -9.48
C ALA A 202 -1.64 -11.43 -8.12
N GLY A 203 -0.75 -11.49 -7.13
CA GLY A 203 -1.02 -10.97 -5.79
C GLY A 203 -1.27 -9.46 -5.76
N VAL A 204 -0.53 -8.67 -6.57
CA VAL A 204 -0.81 -7.23 -6.71
C VAL A 204 -2.21 -7.00 -7.28
N ALA A 205 -2.58 -7.75 -8.33
CA ALA A 205 -3.88 -7.63 -8.98
C ALA A 205 -5.03 -8.07 -8.06
N GLU A 206 -4.87 -9.17 -7.33
CA GLU A 206 -5.85 -9.69 -6.37
C GLU A 206 -6.08 -8.70 -5.23
N THR A 207 -5.02 -8.14 -4.65
CA THR A 207 -5.11 -7.10 -3.62
C THR A 207 -5.92 -5.91 -4.13
N ALA A 208 -5.57 -5.38 -5.29
CA ALA A 208 -6.28 -4.23 -5.87
C ALA A 208 -7.74 -4.57 -6.17
N ALA A 209 -8.03 -5.78 -6.69
CA ALA A 209 -9.38 -6.25 -6.98
C ALA A 209 -10.24 -6.37 -5.72
N ALA A 210 -9.69 -6.93 -4.63
CA ALA A 210 -10.40 -7.07 -3.37
C ALA A 210 -10.84 -5.71 -2.81
N PHE A 211 -9.94 -4.72 -2.78
CA PHE A 211 -10.28 -3.37 -2.30
C PHE A 211 -11.25 -2.64 -3.22
N VAL A 212 -11.09 -2.75 -4.55
CA VAL A 212 -12.04 -2.19 -5.51
C VAL A 212 -13.44 -2.79 -5.32
N THR A 213 -13.55 -4.09 -5.09
CA THR A 213 -14.83 -4.77 -4.90
C THR A 213 -15.48 -4.38 -3.56
N ASN A 214 -14.70 -4.41 -2.48
CA ASN A 214 -15.24 -4.20 -1.12
C ASN A 214 -15.66 -2.75 -0.87
N PHE A 215 -15.04 -1.77 -1.54
CA PHE A 215 -15.26 -0.35 -1.25
C PHE A 215 -15.76 0.46 -2.45
N ALA A 216 -16.12 -0.20 -3.56
CA ALA A 216 -16.61 0.49 -4.76
C ALA A 216 -17.88 1.33 -4.50
N GLU A 217 -18.76 0.86 -3.61
CA GLU A 217 -20.03 1.52 -3.29
C GLU A 217 -19.92 2.55 -2.15
N ALA A 218 -18.84 2.49 -1.37
CA ALA A 218 -18.61 3.38 -0.24
C ALA A 218 -17.16 3.91 -0.19
N PRO A 219 -16.67 4.57 -1.24
CA PRO A 219 -15.26 5.02 -1.31
C PRO A 219 -14.88 6.00 -0.19
N GLN A 220 -15.84 6.76 0.35
CA GLN A 220 -15.61 7.70 1.46
C GLN A 220 -15.15 7.02 2.75
N VAL A 221 -15.32 5.71 2.86
CA VAL A 221 -14.88 4.94 4.05
C VAL A 221 -13.36 4.76 4.09
N ILE A 222 -12.72 4.79 2.91
CA ILE A 222 -11.28 4.53 2.78
C ILE A 222 -10.54 5.54 1.88
N GLU A 223 -11.13 6.66 1.54
CA GLU A 223 -10.45 7.70 0.76
C GLU A 223 -9.92 8.82 1.66
N PRO A 224 -8.67 9.25 1.45
CA PRO A 224 -7.76 8.85 0.37
C PRO A 224 -7.09 7.49 0.61
N ILE A 225 -6.76 6.80 -0.49
CA ILE A 225 -5.86 5.66 -0.48
C ILE A 225 -4.42 6.19 -0.54
N ILE A 226 -3.59 5.71 0.37
CA ILE A 226 -2.17 6.06 0.42
C ILE A 226 -1.39 4.90 -0.23
N PRO A 227 -0.83 5.09 -1.43
CA PRO A 227 0.04 4.08 -2.04
C PRO A 227 1.39 4.04 -1.33
N ALA A 228 2.13 2.94 -1.49
CA ALA A 228 3.51 2.90 -1.01
C ALA A 228 4.38 4.00 -1.64
N ARG A 229 4.09 4.35 -2.89
CA ARG A 229 4.79 5.39 -3.64
C ARG A 229 3.84 6.23 -4.48
N GLY A 230 4.19 7.51 -4.64
CA GLY A 230 3.48 8.45 -5.48
C GLY A 230 2.39 9.23 -4.76
N GLN A 231 1.52 9.87 -5.53
CA GLN A 231 0.45 10.71 -5.00
C GLN A 231 -0.67 9.88 -4.37
N LEU A 232 -1.42 10.51 -3.48
CA LEU A 232 -2.64 9.93 -2.91
C LEU A 232 -3.63 9.57 -4.03
N ALA A 233 -4.37 8.51 -3.83
CA ALA A 233 -5.23 7.93 -4.84
C ALA A 233 -6.68 7.78 -4.37
N THR A 234 -7.57 7.56 -5.34
CA THR A 234 -8.98 7.22 -5.17
C THR A 234 -9.22 5.75 -5.53
N ILE A 235 -10.38 5.22 -5.16
CA ILE A 235 -10.84 3.89 -5.62
C ILE A 235 -10.89 3.81 -7.14
N GLY A 236 -11.26 4.91 -7.83
CA GLY A 236 -11.23 4.96 -9.29
C GLY A 236 -9.83 4.70 -9.87
N GLN A 237 -8.82 5.34 -9.30
CA GLN A 237 -7.42 5.16 -9.71
C GLN A 237 -6.87 3.76 -9.34
N LEU A 238 -7.29 3.21 -8.20
CA LEU A 238 -6.97 1.81 -7.85
C LEU A 238 -7.60 0.84 -8.84
N ARG A 239 -8.81 1.12 -9.33
CA ARG A 239 -9.46 0.32 -10.40
C ARG A 239 -8.66 0.37 -11.70
N GLU A 240 -8.23 1.57 -12.14
CA GLU A 240 -7.37 1.71 -13.34
C GLU A 240 -6.07 0.92 -13.19
N PHE A 241 -5.47 0.97 -12.00
CA PHE A 241 -4.25 0.18 -11.70
C PHE A 241 -4.53 -1.32 -11.78
N LYS A 242 -5.60 -1.81 -11.16
CA LYS A 242 -6.04 -3.21 -11.24
C LYS A 242 -6.27 -3.63 -12.70
N ASP A 243 -6.98 -2.83 -13.49
CA ASP A 243 -7.28 -3.17 -14.90
C ASP A 243 -6.01 -3.30 -15.73
N MET A 244 -5.03 -2.43 -15.51
CA MET A 244 -3.70 -2.54 -16.13
C MET A 244 -3.00 -3.85 -15.74
N LEU A 245 -2.98 -4.19 -14.44
CA LEU A 245 -2.31 -5.40 -13.95
C LEU A 245 -2.92 -6.68 -14.52
N VAL A 246 -4.25 -6.76 -14.53
CA VAL A 246 -4.98 -7.92 -15.09
C VAL A 246 -4.65 -8.09 -16.58
N ALA A 247 -4.74 -7.00 -17.35
CA ALA A 247 -4.43 -7.06 -18.78
C ALA A 247 -2.98 -7.45 -19.08
N VAL A 248 -2.03 -6.98 -18.27
CA VAL A 248 -0.62 -7.38 -18.43
C VAL A 248 -0.42 -8.84 -18.02
N TYR A 249 -1.05 -9.28 -16.91
CA TYR A 249 -1.00 -10.68 -16.48
C TYR A 249 -1.48 -11.63 -17.57
N GLU A 250 -2.65 -11.40 -18.17
CA GLU A 250 -3.23 -12.22 -19.22
C GLU A 250 -2.30 -12.31 -20.45
N ARG A 251 -1.74 -11.18 -20.87
CA ARG A 251 -0.81 -11.14 -22.01
C ARG A 251 0.49 -11.89 -21.74
N VAL A 252 1.07 -11.72 -20.55
CA VAL A 252 2.30 -12.41 -20.16
C VAL A 252 2.04 -13.90 -19.98
N GLU A 253 0.91 -14.27 -19.37
CA GLU A 253 0.51 -15.67 -19.21
C GLU A 253 0.37 -16.37 -20.58
N GLN A 254 -0.23 -15.69 -21.57
CA GLN A 254 -0.31 -16.23 -22.93
C GLN A 254 1.06 -16.46 -23.55
N LEU A 255 1.99 -15.51 -23.40
CA LEU A 255 3.36 -15.66 -23.88
C LEU A 255 4.09 -16.86 -23.23
N VAL A 256 3.87 -17.07 -21.93
CA VAL A 256 4.42 -18.23 -21.19
C VAL A 256 3.79 -19.53 -21.71
N LYS A 257 2.46 -19.57 -21.94
CA LYS A 257 1.76 -20.72 -22.53
C LYS A 257 2.27 -21.07 -23.93
N ASP A 258 2.60 -20.04 -24.71
CA ASP A 258 3.16 -20.20 -26.07
C ASP A 258 4.65 -20.60 -26.08
N GLY A 259 5.25 -20.83 -24.90
CA GLY A 259 6.64 -21.23 -24.75
C GLY A 259 7.65 -20.14 -25.10
N LYS A 260 7.25 -18.86 -25.10
CA LYS A 260 8.16 -17.74 -25.35
C LYS A 260 9.14 -17.59 -24.20
N THR A 261 10.40 -17.27 -24.52
CA THR A 261 11.40 -16.91 -23.50
C THR A 261 11.10 -15.54 -22.90
N VAL A 262 11.73 -15.23 -21.77
CA VAL A 262 11.58 -13.90 -21.13
C VAL A 262 12.00 -12.77 -22.07
N ASP A 263 13.05 -12.94 -22.89
CA ASP A 263 13.50 -11.92 -23.84
C ASP A 263 12.51 -11.75 -25.00
N GLN A 264 11.87 -12.83 -25.45
CA GLN A 264 10.78 -12.77 -26.42
C GLN A 264 9.54 -12.10 -25.84
N ALA A 265 9.24 -12.33 -24.55
CA ALA A 265 8.15 -11.65 -23.87
C ALA A 265 8.40 -10.14 -23.73
N VAL A 266 9.62 -9.73 -23.40
CA VAL A 266 10.03 -8.32 -23.40
C VAL A 266 9.89 -7.71 -24.80
N ALA A 267 10.37 -8.40 -25.84
CA ALA A 267 10.28 -7.93 -27.22
C ALA A 267 8.82 -7.81 -27.72
N ALA A 268 7.90 -8.63 -27.22
CA ALA A 268 6.47 -8.57 -27.52
C ALA A 268 5.77 -7.34 -26.91
N ARG A 269 6.40 -6.63 -25.96
CA ARG A 269 5.91 -5.40 -25.31
C ARG A 269 4.47 -5.52 -24.79
N PRO A 270 4.14 -6.48 -23.91
CA PRO A 270 2.77 -6.68 -23.41
C PRO A 270 2.22 -5.45 -22.65
N THR A 271 3.08 -4.53 -22.24
CA THR A 271 2.76 -3.29 -21.53
C THR A 271 2.53 -2.09 -22.43
N ALA A 272 2.78 -2.18 -23.77
CA ALA A 272 2.87 -1.02 -24.67
C ALA A 272 1.67 -0.04 -24.58
N SER A 273 0.44 -0.55 -24.41
CA SER A 273 -0.76 0.28 -24.27
C SER A 273 -0.84 1.07 -22.95
N PHE A 274 0.00 0.73 -21.97
CA PHE A 274 0.03 1.32 -20.63
C PHE A 274 1.29 2.15 -20.38
N ASP A 275 2.33 2.03 -21.22
CA ASP A 275 3.64 2.66 -21.02
C ASP A 275 3.56 4.20 -20.91
N ALA A 276 2.62 4.82 -21.65
CA ALA A 276 2.46 6.28 -21.62
C ALA A 276 2.10 6.79 -20.20
N ARG A 277 1.31 6.03 -19.44
CA ARG A 277 0.88 6.37 -18.08
C ARG A 277 1.79 5.75 -17.02
N TRP A 278 2.11 4.46 -17.16
CA TRP A 278 2.75 3.67 -16.11
C TRP A 278 4.25 3.43 -16.33
N GLY A 279 4.76 3.64 -17.54
CA GLY A 279 6.14 3.31 -17.91
C GLY A 279 7.18 4.37 -17.57
N ARG A 280 6.81 5.47 -16.90
CA ARG A 280 7.71 6.60 -16.59
C ARG A 280 8.25 6.58 -15.16
N GLY A 281 7.87 5.59 -14.39
CA GLY A 281 8.27 5.45 -13.00
C GLY A 281 9.66 4.81 -12.82
N PRO A 282 10.03 4.51 -11.57
CA PRO A 282 11.32 3.89 -11.25
C PRO A 282 11.45 2.44 -11.76
N VAL A 283 10.33 1.79 -12.06
CA VAL A 283 10.29 0.46 -12.67
C VAL A 283 10.01 0.63 -14.16
N SER A 284 11.02 0.31 -15.00
CA SER A 284 10.85 0.38 -16.44
C SER A 284 9.89 -0.69 -16.96
N PRO A 285 9.26 -0.51 -18.16
CA PRO A 285 8.43 -1.53 -18.80
C PRO A 285 9.15 -2.87 -18.93
N GLU A 286 10.41 -2.87 -19.35
CA GLU A 286 11.22 -4.09 -19.47
C GLU A 286 11.39 -4.80 -18.11
N ARG A 287 11.78 -4.06 -17.06
CA ARG A 287 11.95 -4.63 -15.71
C ARG A 287 10.64 -5.21 -15.21
N PHE A 288 9.53 -4.52 -15.42
CA PHE A 288 8.21 -4.98 -15.03
C PHE A 288 7.80 -6.26 -15.77
N VAL A 289 7.99 -6.32 -17.10
CA VAL A 289 7.70 -7.52 -17.90
C VAL A 289 8.55 -8.72 -17.46
N ARG A 290 9.83 -8.52 -17.17
CA ARG A 290 10.70 -9.58 -16.63
C ARG A 290 10.22 -10.13 -15.30
N ALA A 291 9.85 -9.26 -14.38
CA ALA A 291 9.29 -9.67 -13.07
C ALA A 291 7.93 -10.36 -13.23
N ALA A 292 7.04 -9.82 -14.06
CA ALA A 292 5.75 -10.41 -14.37
C ALA A 292 5.91 -11.81 -14.98
N TYR A 293 6.81 -11.98 -15.96
CA TYR A 293 7.08 -13.27 -16.57
C TYR A 293 7.59 -14.29 -15.54
N ALA A 294 8.56 -13.91 -14.71
CA ALA A 294 9.10 -14.79 -13.69
C ALA A 294 8.03 -15.21 -12.66
N SER A 295 7.14 -14.29 -12.26
CA SER A 295 6.05 -14.61 -11.35
C SER A 295 5.02 -15.56 -11.97
N VAL A 296 4.61 -15.33 -13.23
CA VAL A 296 3.68 -16.20 -13.94
C VAL A 296 4.24 -17.61 -14.12
N VAL A 297 5.53 -17.75 -14.45
CA VAL A 297 6.19 -19.06 -14.54
C VAL A 297 6.14 -19.79 -13.19
N LYS A 298 6.43 -19.09 -12.09
CA LYS A 298 6.39 -19.64 -10.74
C LYS A 298 4.98 -20.07 -10.34
N ASP A 299 3.96 -19.25 -10.62
CA ASP A 299 2.57 -19.56 -10.34
C ASP A 299 2.11 -20.85 -11.05
N ARG A 300 2.44 -20.97 -12.35
CA ARG A 300 2.13 -22.18 -13.13
C ARG A 300 2.85 -23.42 -12.63
N GLN A 301 4.10 -23.30 -12.20
CA GLN A 301 4.83 -24.43 -11.59
C GLN A 301 4.18 -24.89 -10.29
N ALA A 302 3.75 -23.93 -9.44
CA ALA A 302 3.05 -24.22 -8.21
C ALA A 302 1.68 -24.88 -8.46
N GLU A 303 0.95 -24.47 -9.49
CA GLU A 303 -0.31 -25.06 -9.89
C GLU A 303 -0.12 -26.50 -10.41
N ALA A 304 0.84 -26.73 -11.28
CA ALA A 304 1.16 -28.06 -11.79
C ALA A 304 1.57 -29.04 -10.68
N ALA A 305 2.35 -28.58 -9.69
CA ALA A 305 2.73 -29.37 -8.55
C ALA A 305 1.54 -29.80 -7.67
N ARG A 306 0.56 -28.89 -7.47
CA ARG A 306 -0.68 -29.21 -6.72
C ARG A 306 -1.55 -30.23 -7.45
N GLN A 307 -1.69 -30.11 -8.77
CA GLN A 307 -2.44 -31.06 -9.61
C GLN A 307 -1.80 -32.46 -9.63
N GLY A 308 -0.47 -32.54 -9.65
CA GLY A 308 0.28 -33.80 -9.59
C GLY A 308 0.13 -34.56 -8.25
N GLN A 309 -0.06 -33.83 -7.14
CA GLN A 309 -0.26 -34.46 -5.82
C GLN A 309 -1.72 -34.95 -5.63
N GLY A 310 -2.70 -34.35 -6.29
CA GLY A 310 -4.11 -34.73 -6.19
C GLY A 310 -4.47 -36.03 -6.91
N HIS A 311 -3.58 -36.64 -7.69
CA HIS A 311 -3.81 -37.89 -8.44
C HIS A 311 -3.12 -39.11 -7.78
N SER A 312 -2.53 -38.95 -6.58
CA SER A 312 -1.79 -40.00 -5.89
C SER A 312 -2.54 -40.60 -4.68
N HIS A 313 -3.88 -40.46 -4.62
CA HIS A 313 -4.73 -41.07 -3.58
C HIS A 313 -5.79 -41.98 -4.18
#